data_864002d6bafdda2f792837d01ccd824a
#
_entry.id   864002d6bafdda2f792837d01ccd824a
#
_cell.length_a   1.000
_cell.length_b   1.000
_cell.length_c   1.000
_cell.angle_alpha   90.00
_cell.angle_beta   90.00
_cell.angle_gamma   90.00
#
_symmetry.space_group_name_H-M   'P 1'
#
loop_
_entity.id
_entity.type
_entity.pdbx_description
1 polymer ?
#
loop_
_entity_poly.entity_id
_entity_poly.type
_entity_poly.pdbx_seq_one_letter_code
_entity_poly.pdbx_strand_id
1 'polypeptide(L)'
;KEVISDLSNLYGSIKGLNKKLLILDLDDTLWGGIVGEVGWKNLRIGGHDHLGEAFRDFQTQIKSLKNEGIVLALVSKNEEAIATEAIAKHPEMVLTMEDFISYRINWDDKAKNILDITNELNLGLQSTVFFDDSPFERARVKEVLPEVLVPDLPKDPCDYNNFLSKLRCFDKTH
;
A
#
# COMPACT_ATOMS: atom_id res chain seq x y z
N LYS A 1 -8.04 -9.66 31.49
CA LYS A 1 -8.10 -9.56 30.03
C LYS A 1 -7.96 -8.12 29.55
N GLU A 2 -8.64 -7.22 30.22
CA GLU A 2 -8.51 -5.79 29.95
C GLU A 2 -7.07 -5.34 30.10
N VAL A 3 -6.40 -5.80 31.18
CA VAL A 3 -5.00 -5.46 31.44
C VAL A 3 -4.09 -5.99 30.34
N ILE A 4 -4.34 -7.21 29.88
CA ILE A 4 -3.56 -7.82 28.81
C ILE A 4 -3.78 -7.05 27.51
N SER A 5 -5.02 -6.67 27.23
CA SER A 5 -5.37 -5.87 26.06
C SER A 5 -4.67 -4.51 26.09
N ASP A 6 -4.69 -3.85 27.25
CA ASP A 6 -4.04 -2.54 27.43
C ASP A 6 -2.53 -2.64 27.26
N LEU A 7 -1.91 -3.66 27.83
CA LEU A 7 -0.48 -3.89 27.69
C LEU A 7 -0.14 -4.19 26.22
N SER A 8 -0.96 -4.98 25.56
CA SER A 8 -0.78 -5.30 24.15
C SER A 8 -0.89 -4.05 23.29
N ASN A 9 -1.87 -3.19 23.56
CA ASN A 9 -2.05 -1.93 22.84
C ASN A 9 -0.88 -0.97 23.09
N LEU A 10 -0.43 -0.87 24.33
CA LEU A 10 0.70 -0.01 24.67
C LEU A 10 1.98 -0.49 23.99
N TYR A 11 2.22 -1.80 24.04
CA TYR A 11 3.37 -2.42 23.39
C TYR A 11 3.29 -2.23 21.89
N GLY A 12 2.11 -2.43 21.31
CA GLY A 12 1.84 -2.22 19.89
C GLY A 12 2.05 -0.76 19.49
N SER A 13 1.64 0.18 20.35
CA SER A 13 1.84 1.59 20.10
C SER A 13 3.32 1.95 20.06
N ILE A 14 4.10 1.44 20.99
CA ILE A 14 5.53 1.71 21.05
C ILE A 14 6.25 1.12 19.85
N LYS A 15 5.91 -0.12 19.48
CA LYS A 15 6.54 -0.79 18.35
C LYS A 15 5.83 -0.57 17.04
N GLY A 16 4.49 -0.55 17.06
CA GLY A 16 3.66 -0.45 15.88
C GLY A 16 3.58 0.95 15.30
N LEU A 17 3.75 1.99 16.13
CA LEU A 17 3.69 3.38 15.67
C LEU A 17 5.00 3.88 15.07
N ASN A 18 5.95 3.00 14.83
CA ASN A 18 7.24 3.37 14.24
C ASN A 18 7.28 3.19 12.72
N LYS A 19 6.17 2.89 12.08
CA LYS A 19 6.14 2.68 10.63
C LYS A 19 6.18 4.00 9.91
N LYS A 20 7.10 4.13 8.98
CA LYS A 20 7.37 5.37 8.25
C LYS A 20 7.24 5.24 6.75
N LEU A 21 7.27 4.01 6.24
CA LEU A 21 7.24 3.71 4.81
C LEU A 21 6.07 2.78 4.53
N LEU A 22 5.21 3.19 3.61
CA LEU A 22 4.11 2.35 3.12
C LEU A 22 4.39 2.00 1.67
N ILE A 23 4.58 0.72 1.40
CA ILE A 23 4.78 0.20 0.06
C ILE A 23 3.48 -0.42 -0.41
N LEU A 24 3.07 -0.09 -1.62
CA LEU A 24 1.76 -0.43 -2.17
C LEU A 24 1.91 -1.19 -3.48
N ASP A 25 1.10 -2.24 -3.64
CA ASP A 25 0.84 -2.86 -4.92
C ASP A 25 -0.13 -1.98 -5.72
N LEU A 26 -0.32 -2.27 -6.99
CA LEU A 26 -1.22 -1.51 -7.88
C LEU A 26 -2.51 -2.27 -8.18
N ASP A 27 -2.44 -3.31 -9.02
CA ASP A 27 -3.63 -4.04 -9.47
C ASP A 27 -4.42 -4.59 -8.28
N ASP A 28 -5.70 -4.29 -8.24
CA ASP A 28 -6.64 -4.70 -7.18
C ASP A 28 -6.26 -4.25 -5.76
N THR A 29 -5.28 -3.37 -5.64
CA THR A 29 -4.93 -2.70 -4.39
C THR A 29 -5.24 -1.21 -4.46
N LEU A 30 -4.75 -0.49 -5.47
CA LEU A 30 -5.04 0.94 -5.65
C LEU A 30 -6.13 1.20 -6.67
N TRP A 31 -6.40 0.25 -7.53
CA TRP A 31 -7.50 0.30 -8.51
C TRP A 31 -8.05 -1.09 -8.72
N GLY A 32 -9.27 -1.18 -9.25
CA GLY A 32 -9.86 -2.46 -9.59
C GLY A 32 -9.49 -2.89 -10.99
N GLY A 33 -8.99 -4.10 -11.11
CA GLY A 33 -8.58 -4.69 -12.38
C GLY A 33 -7.07 -4.83 -12.51
N ILE A 34 -6.68 -5.58 -13.52
CA ILE A 34 -5.28 -5.83 -13.87
C ILE A 34 -5.00 -4.96 -15.09
N VAL A 35 -4.20 -3.90 -14.92
CA VAL A 35 -4.02 -2.90 -15.97
C VAL A 35 -3.43 -3.48 -17.26
N GLY A 36 -2.54 -4.45 -17.13
CA GLY A 36 -1.96 -5.12 -18.30
C GLY A 36 -2.96 -5.92 -19.12
N GLU A 37 -4.10 -6.27 -18.53
CA GLU A 37 -5.16 -7.03 -19.22
C GLU A 37 -6.26 -6.14 -19.75
N VAL A 38 -6.71 -5.18 -18.94
CA VAL A 38 -7.91 -4.41 -19.30
C VAL A 38 -7.59 -3.02 -19.87
N GLY A 39 -6.37 -2.53 -19.69
CA GLY A 39 -5.99 -1.17 -20.09
C GLY A 39 -6.46 -0.14 -19.08
N TRP A 40 -5.78 1.03 -19.05
CA TRP A 40 -6.06 2.02 -18.01
C TRP A 40 -7.48 2.58 -18.07
N LYS A 41 -8.07 2.64 -19.26
CA LYS A 41 -9.42 3.20 -19.42
C LYS A 41 -10.48 2.35 -18.74
N ASN A 42 -10.21 1.07 -18.53
CA ASN A 42 -11.16 0.13 -17.97
C ASN A 42 -10.86 -0.20 -16.49
N LEU A 43 -9.90 0.47 -15.89
CA LEU A 43 -9.64 0.33 -14.46
C LEU A 43 -10.78 0.95 -13.66
N ARG A 44 -11.13 0.32 -12.56
CA ARG A 44 -12.22 0.78 -11.71
C ARG A 44 -11.66 1.70 -10.61
N ILE A 45 -11.80 3.00 -10.84
CA ILE A 45 -11.43 4.05 -9.89
C ILE A 45 -12.49 5.14 -10.05
N GLY A 46 -13.23 5.46 -8.99
CA GLY A 46 -14.25 6.49 -9.03
C GLY A 46 -15.36 6.19 -10.04
N GLY A 47 -15.81 7.22 -10.75
CA GLY A 47 -16.74 7.08 -11.86
C GLY A 47 -18.16 6.70 -11.48
N HIS A 48 -18.58 7.00 -10.24
CA HIS A 48 -19.92 6.64 -9.72
C HIS A 48 -20.17 5.14 -9.66
N ASP A 49 -19.11 4.35 -9.76
CA ASP A 49 -19.12 2.90 -9.61
C ASP A 49 -18.81 2.59 -8.14
N HIS A 50 -19.63 1.78 -7.49
CA HIS A 50 -19.48 1.47 -6.08
C HIS A 50 -18.07 0.99 -5.73
N LEU A 51 -17.55 0.04 -6.51
CA LEU A 51 -16.21 -0.48 -6.30
C LEU A 51 -15.14 0.56 -6.65
N GLY A 52 -15.35 1.28 -7.75
CA GLY A 52 -14.42 2.33 -8.17
C GLY A 52 -14.29 3.43 -7.13
N GLU A 53 -15.41 3.83 -6.52
CA GLU A 53 -15.38 4.84 -5.46
C GLU A 53 -14.66 4.33 -4.21
N ALA A 54 -14.77 3.04 -3.90
CA ALA A 54 -14.04 2.45 -2.78
C ALA A 54 -12.52 2.57 -2.99
N PHE A 55 -12.04 2.30 -4.19
CA PHE A 55 -10.61 2.47 -4.50
C PHE A 55 -10.20 3.92 -4.45
N ARG A 56 -11.03 4.83 -4.94
CA ARG A 56 -10.73 6.26 -4.89
C ARG A 56 -10.65 6.75 -3.45
N ASP A 57 -11.58 6.33 -2.60
CA ASP A 57 -11.57 6.67 -1.17
C ASP A 57 -10.32 6.15 -0.47
N PHE A 58 -9.90 4.94 -0.84
CA PHE A 58 -8.69 4.35 -0.29
C PHE A 58 -7.46 5.18 -0.67
N GLN A 59 -7.35 5.57 -1.94
CA GLN A 59 -6.25 6.43 -2.39
C GLN A 59 -6.26 7.78 -1.68
N THR A 60 -7.44 8.35 -1.46
CA THR A 60 -7.59 9.62 -0.74
C THR A 60 -7.04 9.50 0.68
N GLN A 61 -7.33 8.40 1.36
CA GLN A 61 -6.83 8.19 2.72
C GLN A 61 -5.31 7.98 2.73
N ILE A 62 -4.77 7.26 1.72
CA ILE A 62 -3.32 7.07 1.58
C ILE A 62 -2.65 8.42 1.33
N LYS A 63 -3.24 9.26 0.48
CA LYS A 63 -2.73 10.62 0.24
C LYS A 63 -2.67 11.42 1.53
N SER A 64 -3.68 11.27 2.37
CA SER A 64 -3.72 11.91 3.69
C SER A 64 -2.55 11.45 4.56
N LEU A 65 -2.24 10.15 4.55
CA LEU A 65 -1.07 9.63 5.27
C LEU A 65 0.22 10.26 4.75
N LYS A 66 0.36 10.36 3.44
CA LYS A 66 1.55 11.01 2.85
C LYS A 66 1.66 12.44 3.33
N ASN A 67 0.55 13.18 3.36
CA ASN A 67 0.55 14.56 3.83
C ASN A 67 0.87 14.67 5.32
N GLU A 68 0.70 13.61 6.07
CA GLU A 68 1.06 13.53 7.49
C GLU A 68 2.49 13.04 7.72
N GLY A 69 3.27 12.86 6.65
CA GLY A 69 4.69 12.53 6.75
C GLY A 69 5.05 11.09 6.42
N ILE A 70 4.10 10.26 6.05
CA ILE A 70 4.40 8.86 5.68
C ILE A 70 4.94 8.83 4.25
N VAL A 71 6.05 8.13 4.07
CA VAL A 71 6.70 7.98 2.76
C VAL A 71 6.01 6.85 2.01
N LEU A 72 5.70 7.09 0.74
CA LEU A 72 5.03 6.11 -0.10
C LEU A 72 5.97 5.57 -1.18
N ALA A 73 5.83 4.28 -1.49
CA ALA A 73 6.54 3.64 -2.60
C ALA A 73 5.64 2.60 -3.24
N LEU A 74 5.98 2.19 -4.46
CA LEU A 74 5.22 1.17 -5.19
C LEU A 74 6.09 -0.06 -5.44
N VAL A 75 5.49 -1.23 -5.28
CA VAL A 75 6.06 -2.50 -5.71
C VAL A 75 4.96 -3.28 -6.40
N SER A 76 5.08 -3.47 -7.69
CA SER A 76 4.04 -4.11 -8.50
C SER A 76 4.67 -4.97 -9.59
N LYS A 77 4.10 -6.14 -9.83
CA LYS A 77 4.47 -6.97 -10.98
C LYS A 77 3.66 -6.51 -12.18
N ASN A 78 4.28 -5.70 -13.01
CA ASN A 78 3.63 -5.06 -14.15
C ASN A 78 4.66 -4.62 -15.18
N GLU A 79 4.19 -4.26 -16.37
CA GLU A 79 4.96 -3.50 -17.33
C GLU A 79 5.03 -2.06 -16.82
N GLU A 80 6.23 -1.53 -16.62
CA GLU A 80 6.40 -0.19 -16.05
C GLU A 80 5.69 0.87 -16.87
N ALA A 81 5.86 0.85 -18.21
CA ALA A 81 5.25 1.85 -19.07
C ALA A 81 3.72 1.85 -18.99
N ILE A 82 3.12 0.66 -18.92
CA ILE A 82 1.67 0.52 -18.85
C ILE A 82 1.14 1.03 -17.50
N ALA A 83 1.80 0.67 -16.42
CA ALA A 83 1.38 1.07 -15.08
C ALA A 83 1.54 2.58 -14.86
N THR A 84 2.67 3.14 -15.28
CA THR A 84 2.91 4.58 -15.12
C THR A 84 1.97 5.40 -16.01
N GLU A 85 1.64 4.90 -17.19
CA GLU A 85 0.64 5.55 -18.04
C GLU A 85 -0.72 5.60 -17.36
N ALA A 86 -1.12 4.50 -16.72
CA ALA A 86 -2.39 4.45 -15.99
C ALA A 86 -2.43 5.51 -14.87
N ILE A 87 -1.36 5.60 -14.12
CA ILE A 87 -1.27 6.58 -13.02
C ILE A 87 -1.33 8.00 -13.56
N ALA A 88 -0.68 8.26 -14.69
CA ALA A 88 -0.63 9.60 -15.28
C ALA A 88 -1.95 10.00 -15.97
N LYS A 89 -2.65 9.06 -16.58
CA LYS A 89 -3.76 9.36 -17.48
C LYS A 89 -5.14 9.13 -16.91
N HIS A 90 -5.31 8.22 -15.94
CA HIS A 90 -6.65 7.94 -15.45
C HIS A 90 -7.20 9.16 -14.71
N PRO A 91 -8.35 9.70 -15.15
CA PRO A 91 -8.84 10.97 -14.59
C PRO A 91 -9.28 10.91 -13.14
N GLU A 92 -9.56 9.73 -12.62
CA GLU A 92 -10.00 9.55 -11.23
C GLU A 92 -8.87 9.18 -10.27
N MET A 93 -7.63 9.08 -10.77
CA MET A 93 -6.48 8.81 -9.88
C MET A 93 -6.29 9.98 -8.90
N VAL A 94 -6.17 9.66 -7.63
CA VAL A 94 -5.86 10.63 -6.58
C VAL A 94 -4.36 10.74 -6.38
N LEU A 95 -3.70 9.58 -6.34
CA LEU A 95 -2.25 9.52 -6.20
C LEU A 95 -1.59 9.72 -7.56
N THR A 96 -0.47 10.43 -7.56
CA THR A 96 0.34 10.68 -8.77
C THR A 96 1.71 10.06 -8.58
N MET A 97 2.49 9.96 -9.66
CA MET A 97 3.84 9.41 -9.55
C MET A 97 4.71 10.23 -8.59
N GLU A 98 4.44 11.53 -8.47
CA GLU A 98 5.19 12.41 -7.56
C GLU A 98 4.93 12.11 -6.10
N ASP A 99 3.83 11.41 -5.78
CA ASP A 99 3.55 11.02 -4.40
C ASP A 99 4.45 9.87 -3.93
N PHE A 100 5.05 9.14 -4.86
CA PHE A 100 5.88 7.98 -4.55
C PHE A 100 7.35 8.36 -4.63
N ILE A 101 8.07 8.18 -3.52
CA ILE A 101 9.50 8.51 -3.45
C ILE A 101 10.35 7.55 -4.29
N SER A 102 9.87 6.32 -4.44
CA SER A 102 10.55 5.27 -5.18
C SER A 102 9.53 4.24 -5.66
N TYR A 103 9.89 3.49 -6.69
CA TYR A 103 9.03 2.41 -7.16
C TYR A 103 9.85 1.32 -7.84
N ARG A 104 9.30 0.10 -7.81
CA ARG A 104 9.81 -1.05 -8.57
C ARG A 104 8.59 -1.67 -9.25
N ILE A 105 8.46 -1.40 -10.53
CA ILE A 105 7.39 -1.95 -11.36
C ILE A 105 8.06 -2.86 -12.38
N ASN A 106 8.13 -4.13 -12.05
CA ASN A 106 8.82 -5.13 -12.86
C ASN A 106 8.27 -6.52 -12.47
N TRP A 107 8.82 -7.56 -13.05
CA TRP A 107 8.35 -8.93 -12.82
C TRP A 107 9.19 -9.70 -11.81
N ASP A 108 10.10 -9.03 -11.11
CA ASP A 108 10.94 -9.64 -10.08
C ASP A 108 10.15 -9.95 -8.82
N ASP A 109 10.74 -10.76 -7.95
CA ASP A 109 10.20 -11.07 -6.63
C ASP A 109 9.95 -9.78 -5.84
N LYS A 110 8.73 -9.64 -5.31
CA LYS A 110 8.37 -8.44 -4.56
C LYS A 110 9.19 -8.26 -3.28
N ALA A 111 9.57 -9.36 -2.62
CA ALA A 111 10.40 -9.27 -1.43
C ALA A 111 11.77 -8.66 -1.77
N LYS A 112 12.35 -9.04 -2.90
CA LYS A 112 13.60 -8.46 -3.38
C LYS A 112 13.43 -6.96 -3.64
N ASN A 113 12.35 -6.59 -4.30
CA ASN A 113 12.06 -5.19 -4.64
C ASN A 113 11.85 -4.34 -3.38
N ILE A 114 11.18 -4.88 -2.38
CA ILE A 114 10.99 -4.18 -1.10
C ILE A 114 12.34 -3.94 -0.43
N LEU A 115 13.20 -4.96 -0.40
CA LEU A 115 14.53 -4.82 0.19
C LEU A 115 15.34 -3.76 -0.56
N ASP A 116 15.29 -3.76 -1.89
CA ASP A 116 15.99 -2.76 -2.71
C ASP A 116 15.51 -1.33 -2.37
N ILE A 117 14.22 -1.14 -2.24
CA ILE A 117 13.64 0.18 -1.91
C ILE A 117 14.07 0.64 -0.51
N THR A 118 13.98 -0.24 0.48
CA THR A 118 14.38 0.13 1.85
C THR A 118 15.86 0.48 1.92
N ASN A 119 16.70 -0.24 1.19
CA ASN A 119 18.12 0.09 1.11
C ASN A 119 18.34 1.42 0.41
N GLU A 120 17.66 1.68 -0.69
CA GLU A 120 17.76 2.94 -1.43
C GLU A 120 17.37 4.13 -0.55
N LEU A 121 16.28 3.99 0.21
CA LEU A 121 15.76 5.06 1.03
C LEU A 121 16.44 5.16 2.41
N ASN A 122 17.30 4.21 2.72
CA ASN A 122 17.94 4.12 4.02
C ASN A 122 16.91 4.05 5.16
N LEU A 123 15.83 3.33 4.92
CA LEU A 123 14.80 3.06 5.92
C LEU A 123 14.85 1.58 6.29
N GLY A 124 14.60 1.27 7.55
CA GLY A 124 14.64 -0.12 7.99
C GLY A 124 13.41 -0.92 7.59
N LEU A 125 13.57 -2.22 7.45
CA LEU A 125 12.44 -3.12 7.20
C LEU A 125 11.41 -3.04 8.32
N GLN A 126 11.87 -2.83 9.56
CA GLN A 126 10.99 -2.71 10.72
C GLN A 126 10.16 -1.42 10.69
N SER A 127 10.50 -0.45 9.84
CA SER A 127 9.73 0.78 9.65
C SER A 127 8.78 0.70 8.47
N THR A 128 8.67 -0.46 7.82
CA THR A 128 8.00 -0.63 6.54
C THR A 128 6.71 -1.44 6.68
N VAL A 129 5.67 -0.97 5.98
CA VAL A 129 4.39 -1.68 5.83
C VAL A 129 4.20 -1.98 4.35
N PHE A 130 3.67 -3.14 4.03
CA PHE A 130 3.38 -3.54 2.65
C PHE A 130 1.91 -3.94 2.51
N PHE A 131 1.21 -3.30 1.58
CA PHE A 131 -0.19 -3.64 1.23
C PHE A 131 -0.22 -4.32 -0.12
N ASP A 132 -0.83 -5.48 -0.17
CA ASP A 132 -1.03 -6.26 -1.40
C ASP A 132 -2.33 -7.05 -1.24
N ASP A 133 -3.15 -7.07 -2.28
CA ASP A 133 -4.41 -7.82 -2.26
C ASP A 133 -4.21 -9.33 -2.34
N SER A 134 -3.05 -9.78 -2.85
CA SER A 134 -2.77 -11.20 -3.06
C SER A 134 -2.30 -11.88 -1.77
N PRO A 135 -3.05 -12.88 -1.27
CA PRO A 135 -2.58 -13.65 -0.11
C PRO A 135 -1.24 -14.36 -0.36
N PHE A 136 -1.00 -14.77 -1.61
CA PHE A 136 0.25 -15.41 -2.01
C PHE A 136 1.43 -14.44 -1.84
N GLU A 137 1.29 -13.22 -2.36
CA GLU A 137 2.36 -12.22 -2.25
C GLU A 137 2.58 -11.80 -0.80
N ARG A 138 1.50 -11.64 -0.04
CA ARG A 138 1.62 -11.31 1.38
C ARG A 138 2.39 -12.39 2.14
N ALA A 139 2.05 -13.65 1.89
CA ALA A 139 2.73 -14.77 2.55
C ALA A 139 4.20 -14.82 2.18
N ARG A 140 4.52 -14.57 0.91
CA ARG A 140 5.89 -14.55 0.43
C ARG A 140 6.73 -13.48 1.14
N VAL A 141 6.20 -12.28 1.24
CA VAL A 141 6.91 -11.17 1.88
C VAL A 141 7.08 -11.45 3.38
N LYS A 142 6.05 -11.95 4.05
CA LYS A 142 6.14 -12.32 5.47
C LYS A 142 7.24 -13.35 5.73
N GLU A 143 7.36 -14.31 4.82
CA GLU A 143 8.36 -15.37 4.97
C GLU A 143 9.78 -14.85 4.80
N VAL A 144 10.00 -14.04 3.75
CA VAL A 144 11.34 -13.57 3.38
C VAL A 144 11.78 -12.38 4.20
N LEU A 145 10.85 -11.47 4.52
CA LEU A 145 11.11 -10.23 5.24
C LEU A 145 10.19 -10.13 6.46
N PRO A 146 10.45 -10.92 7.50
CA PRO A 146 9.55 -10.96 8.67
C PRO A 146 9.44 -9.64 9.44
N GLU A 147 10.40 -8.73 9.26
CA GLU A 147 10.36 -7.43 9.93
C GLU A 147 9.36 -6.47 9.29
N VAL A 148 8.97 -6.71 8.03
CA VAL A 148 7.98 -5.87 7.35
C VAL A 148 6.60 -6.22 7.89
N LEU A 149 5.81 -5.20 8.21
CA LEU A 149 4.42 -5.40 8.61
C LEU A 149 3.58 -5.60 7.35
N VAL A 150 2.96 -6.76 7.23
CA VAL A 150 2.12 -7.10 6.07
C VAL A 150 0.73 -7.45 6.61
N PRO A 151 -0.16 -6.45 6.76
CA PRO A 151 -1.50 -6.75 7.28
C PRO A 151 -2.33 -7.47 6.22
N ASP A 152 -3.29 -8.25 6.69
CA ASP A 152 -4.23 -8.92 5.79
C ASP A 152 -5.27 -7.92 5.32
N LEU A 153 -5.17 -7.52 4.05
CA LEU A 153 -6.19 -6.67 3.46
C LEU A 153 -7.52 -7.42 3.40
N PRO A 154 -8.65 -6.73 3.61
CA PRO A 154 -9.96 -7.36 3.41
C PRO A 154 -10.09 -7.90 2.00
N LYS A 155 -10.89 -8.95 1.84
CA LYS A 155 -11.16 -9.52 0.51
C LYS A 155 -11.94 -8.55 -0.36
N ASP A 156 -12.88 -7.83 0.25
CA ASP A 156 -13.71 -6.87 -0.46
C ASP A 156 -13.05 -5.50 -0.42
N PRO A 157 -12.66 -4.93 -1.57
CA PRO A 157 -12.04 -3.59 -1.60
C PRO A 157 -12.93 -2.50 -0.99
N CYS A 158 -14.25 -2.71 -0.94
CA CYS A 158 -15.14 -1.77 -0.27
C CYS A 158 -14.84 -1.62 1.22
N ASP A 159 -14.14 -2.57 1.80
CA ASP A 159 -13.73 -2.55 3.20
C ASP A 159 -12.32 -1.98 3.41
N TYR A 160 -11.59 -1.67 2.35
CA TYR A 160 -10.20 -1.18 2.45
C TYR A 160 -10.10 0.11 3.25
N ASN A 161 -11.00 1.05 2.98
CA ASN A 161 -10.92 2.36 3.62
C ASN A 161 -11.16 2.26 5.14
N ASN A 162 -12.14 1.45 5.54
CA ASN A 162 -12.41 1.21 6.95
C ASN A 162 -11.24 0.47 7.63
N PHE A 163 -10.66 -0.50 6.93
CA PHE A 163 -9.47 -1.21 7.40
C PHE A 163 -8.33 -0.22 7.69
N LEU A 164 -8.05 0.66 6.74
CA LEU A 164 -6.95 1.62 6.89
C LEU A 164 -7.21 2.60 8.03
N SER A 165 -8.44 3.03 8.21
CA SER A 165 -8.79 3.97 9.28
C SER A 165 -8.59 3.36 10.67
N LYS A 166 -8.64 2.03 10.78
CA LYS A 166 -8.44 1.32 12.05
C LYS A 166 -7.01 0.87 12.29
N LEU A 167 -6.17 0.97 11.26
CA LEU A 167 -4.79 0.52 11.37
C LEU A 167 -3.96 1.54 12.15
N ARG A 168 -3.34 1.12 13.26
CA ARG A 168 -2.59 1.98 14.16
C ARG A 168 -1.11 1.59 14.13
N CYS A 169 -0.40 1.94 13.08
CA CYS A 169 0.99 1.55 12.95
C CYS A 169 1.91 2.67 12.47
N PHE A 170 1.37 3.79 12.00
CA PHE A 170 2.17 4.82 11.34
C PHE A 170 2.69 5.89 12.31
N ASP A 171 3.96 6.25 12.11
CA ASP A 171 4.61 7.34 12.83
C ASP A 171 4.40 8.62 12.03
N LYS A 172 3.35 9.34 12.36
CA LYS A 172 2.98 10.57 11.65
C LYS A 172 3.71 11.76 12.23
N THR A 173 4.34 12.51 11.36
CA THR A 173 5.12 13.70 11.74
C THR A 173 4.44 14.96 11.20
N HIS A 174 3.96 15.80 12.08
CA HIS A 174 3.41 17.12 11.68
C HIS A 174 3.21 18.02 12.88
#